data_85883b1fbd857151a67f2a68c548650f
#
_entry.id   85883b1fbd857151a67f2a68c548650f
#
_cell.length_a   1.000
_cell.length_b   1.000
_cell.length_c   1.000
_cell.angle_alpha   90.00
_cell.angle_beta   90.00
_cell.angle_gamma   90.00
#
_symmetry.space_group_name_H-M   'P 1'
#
loop_
_entity.id
_entity.type
_entity.pdbx_description
1 polymer ?
#
loop_
_entity_poly.entity_id
_entity_poly.type
_entity_poly.pdbx_seq_one_letter_code
_entity_poly.pdbx_strand_id
1 'polypeptide(L)'
;MSHDIIKVSRNTENAPKSSVSTQTVAFSHYNNISAQLPVDPKIGAIIVGGVKEQAIQCLNNIKAIVESTDHVMDDVVKLNIFVKNISDIASIDEVYTSYFQGALPTRTTVEVAALPMNDALVQIDALISNGEGTAPQAPCALIKVSRNTENAPQGLYSQTAAFSHYNNLASQLPIDPKTSVIVAGGVEKQAEQCLNNIKAILEGIDHVMDDVVKTTIFLKNLSDVEAVNQVFGKFFSSYVPARTIVNVSALPMDALVQIDTVVSHGDGTPPQLPEDTRLLVIEANNTENAPKVPYSHTVAFSHYNHISGQLPVDPKTGEIVAGGVNDQARQCLSNIKAIIESVDHVMDDTVKINIQLKNIADLDAVNDVYTTFFNSELPARTVVGVAEIPMGALVQIDAVVSNCEGTPPQA
;
A
#
# COMPACT_ATOMS: atom_id res chain seq x y z
N MET A 1 -14.52 27.32 3.10
CA MET A 1 -13.83 27.14 4.39
C MET A 1 -12.36 26.91 4.07
N SER A 2 -11.41 27.50 4.79
CA SER A 2 -10.00 27.15 4.57
C SER A 2 -9.82 25.68 5.01
N HIS A 3 -9.37 24.85 4.10
CA HIS A 3 -9.10 23.46 4.37
C HIS A 3 -7.73 23.39 5.09
N ASP A 4 -7.74 23.05 6.37
CA ASP A 4 -6.51 22.94 7.14
C ASP A 4 -5.86 21.57 6.89
N ILE A 5 -4.72 21.58 6.20
CA ILE A 5 -3.91 20.37 5.96
C ILE A 5 -3.11 20.08 7.23
N ILE A 6 -3.46 18.99 7.90
CA ILE A 6 -2.87 18.62 9.22
C ILE A 6 -1.86 17.47 9.14
N LYS A 7 -1.45 17.04 7.95
CA LYS A 7 -0.37 16.07 7.80
C LYS A 7 0.98 16.66 8.22
N VAL A 8 1.87 15.82 8.71
CA VAL A 8 3.23 16.20 9.11
C VAL A 8 4.24 15.46 8.23
N SER A 9 4.94 16.23 7.42
CA SER A 9 6.00 15.72 6.53
C SER A 9 7.37 15.94 7.14
N ARG A 10 8.23 14.91 7.15
CA ARG A 10 9.55 14.98 7.76
C ARG A 10 10.62 14.31 6.88
N ASN A 11 11.83 14.89 6.92
CA ASN A 11 13.03 14.35 6.30
C ASN A 11 14.19 14.37 7.30
N THR A 12 15.05 13.36 7.24
CA THR A 12 16.30 13.28 7.99
C THR A 12 17.51 13.27 7.05
N GLU A 13 18.64 13.80 7.50
CA GLU A 13 19.93 13.71 6.79
C GLU A 13 20.52 12.28 6.82
N ASN A 14 20.02 11.43 7.72
CA ASN A 14 20.53 10.08 7.94
C ASN A 14 19.94 9.05 6.95
N ALA A 15 19.04 9.47 6.04
CA ALA A 15 18.48 8.65 4.97
C ALA A 15 18.47 9.44 3.65
N PRO A 16 18.43 8.76 2.49
CA PRO A 16 18.43 9.42 1.19
C PRO A 16 17.24 10.38 1.03
N LYS A 17 17.51 11.62 0.62
CA LYS A 17 16.47 12.62 0.32
C LYS A 17 16.09 12.59 -1.14
N SER A 18 14.86 13.00 -1.42
CA SER A 18 14.30 13.14 -2.76
C SER A 18 13.69 14.53 -2.93
N SER A 19 13.84 15.14 -4.11
CA SER A 19 13.14 16.37 -4.47
C SER A 19 11.69 16.13 -4.90
N VAL A 20 11.28 14.87 -5.05
CA VAL A 20 9.98 14.46 -5.59
C VAL A 20 9.17 13.58 -4.64
N SER A 21 9.59 13.49 -3.38
CA SER A 21 8.82 12.81 -2.31
C SER A 21 9.38 13.19 -0.94
N THR A 22 8.56 13.11 0.09
CA THR A 22 8.98 13.23 1.49
C THR A 22 9.32 11.85 2.05
N GLN A 23 10.34 11.74 2.88
CA GLN A 23 10.75 10.45 3.46
C GLN A 23 9.66 9.81 4.30
N THR A 24 8.99 10.60 5.14
CA THR A 24 7.85 10.14 5.94
C THR A 24 6.77 11.20 6.03
N VAL A 25 5.51 10.78 5.90
CA VAL A 25 4.33 11.63 6.05
C VAL A 25 3.39 11.00 7.08
N ALA A 26 3.26 11.69 8.21
CA ALA A 26 2.37 11.33 9.28
C ALA A 26 1.01 12.00 9.12
N PHE A 27 -0.04 11.24 9.37
CA PHE A 27 -1.38 11.75 9.59
C PHE A 27 -2.11 10.85 10.58
N SER A 28 -2.83 11.43 11.54
CA SER A 28 -3.46 10.65 12.61
C SER A 28 -2.42 9.72 13.28
N HIS A 29 -2.72 8.46 13.41
CA HIS A 29 -1.91 7.49 14.13
C HIS A 29 -0.95 6.67 13.24
N TYR A 30 -0.70 7.09 12.01
CA TYR A 30 0.22 6.40 11.10
C TYR A 30 1.23 7.33 10.44
N ASN A 31 2.44 6.81 10.22
CA ASN A 31 3.46 7.38 9.35
C ASN A 31 3.62 6.52 8.10
N ASN A 32 3.48 7.13 6.94
CA ASN A 32 3.76 6.49 5.65
C ASN A 32 5.21 6.79 5.25
N ILE A 33 6.03 5.76 5.05
CA ILE A 33 7.42 5.90 4.61
C ILE A 33 7.50 5.72 3.10
N SER A 34 8.24 6.63 2.44
CA SER A 34 8.62 6.46 1.04
C SER A 34 9.51 5.24 0.86
N ALA A 35 9.35 4.56 -0.25
CA ALA A 35 10.17 3.41 -0.58
C ALA A 35 11.65 3.78 -0.60
N GLN A 36 12.44 3.04 0.15
CA GLN A 36 13.87 3.21 0.28
C GLN A 36 14.60 2.28 -0.68
N LEU A 37 15.42 2.87 -1.54
CA LEU A 37 16.43 2.18 -2.34
C LEU A 37 17.69 1.94 -1.50
N PRO A 38 18.57 1.01 -1.89
CA PRO A 38 19.80 0.71 -1.15
C PRO A 38 20.89 1.77 -1.37
N VAL A 39 20.52 3.04 -1.22
CA VAL A 39 21.38 4.21 -1.39
C VAL A 39 22.01 4.57 -0.05
N ASP A 40 23.34 4.72 -0.02
CA ASP A 40 24.04 5.32 1.11
C ASP A 40 23.79 6.83 1.12
N PRO A 41 23.18 7.39 2.19
CA PRO A 41 22.86 8.82 2.24
C PRO A 41 24.09 9.74 2.20
N LYS A 42 25.29 9.24 2.56
CA LYS A 42 26.51 10.03 2.55
C LYS A 42 27.11 10.23 1.17
N ILE A 43 26.95 9.24 0.30
CA ILE A 43 27.52 9.28 -1.06
C ILE A 43 26.45 9.46 -2.14
N GLY A 44 25.16 9.30 -1.81
CA GLY A 44 24.05 9.47 -2.74
C GLY A 44 23.99 8.42 -3.86
N ALA A 45 24.60 7.25 -3.65
CA ALA A 45 24.69 6.17 -4.64
C ALA A 45 24.29 4.81 -4.04
N ILE A 46 23.89 3.89 -4.93
CA ILE A 46 23.64 2.49 -4.56
C ILE A 46 24.92 1.89 -3.97
N ILE A 47 24.80 1.21 -2.84
CA ILE A 47 25.94 0.51 -2.21
C ILE A 47 26.41 -0.66 -3.08
N VAL A 48 27.68 -0.98 -2.96
CA VAL A 48 28.28 -2.18 -3.56
C VAL A 48 27.89 -3.39 -2.75
N GLY A 49 27.48 -4.46 -3.41
CA GLY A 49 27.15 -5.74 -2.78
C GLY A 49 25.97 -6.43 -3.46
N GLY A 50 25.59 -7.59 -2.93
CA GLY A 50 24.42 -8.34 -3.38
C GLY A 50 23.12 -7.90 -2.71
N VAL A 51 22.06 -8.66 -2.94
CA VAL A 51 20.72 -8.33 -2.39
C VAL A 51 20.72 -8.26 -0.87
N LYS A 52 21.54 -9.05 -0.19
CA LYS A 52 21.66 -9.06 1.28
C LYS A 52 22.17 -7.71 1.81
N GLU A 53 23.29 -7.23 1.26
CA GLU A 53 23.85 -5.92 1.63
C GLU A 53 22.89 -4.80 1.26
N GLN A 54 22.25 -4.89 0.10
CA GLN A 54 21.28 -3.90 -0.34
C GLN A 54 20.01 -3.87 0.55
N ALA A 55 19.52 -5.03 0.98
CA ALA A 55 18.41 -5.10 1.93
C ALA A 55 18.77 -4.48 3.30
N ILE A 56 19.99 -4.74 3.79
CA ILE A 56 20.53 -4.08 4.99
C ILE A 56 20.49 -2.56 4.83
N GLN A 57 20.94 -2.03 3.69
CA GLN A 57 20.93 -0.59 3.47
C GLN A 57 19.52 0.00 3.41
N CYS A 58 18.57 -0.64 2.73
CA CYS A 58 17.18 -0.22 2.71
C CYS A 58 16.60 -0.16 4.13
N LEU A 59 16.82 -1.22 4.93
CA LEU A 59 16.32 -1.30 6.30
C LEU A 59 17.03 -0.29 7.24
N ASN A 60 18.31 -0.02 7.02
CA ASN A 60 19.03 1.03 7.75
C ASN A 60 18.47 2.43 7.43
N ASN A 61 18.12 2.68 6.16
CA ASN A 61 17.49 3.94 5.76
C ASN A 61 16.10 4.08 6.41
N ILE A 62 15.28 3.01 6.40
CA ILE A 62 13.99 3.00 7.10
C ILE A 62 14.20 3.24 8.60
N LYS A 63 15.14 2.53 9.23
CA LYS A 63 15.46 2.71 10.66
C LYS A 63 15.84 4.14 10.98
N ALA A 64 16.69 4.77 10.17
CA ALA A 64 17.08 6.16 10.37
C ALA A 64 15.89 7.14 10.26
N ILE A 65 14.94 6.87 9.36
CA ILE A 65 13.71 7.66 9.25
C ILE A 65 12.81 7.44 10.47
N VAL A 66 12.61 6.19 10.89
CA VAL A 66 11.83 5.80 12.07
C VAL A 66 12.38 6.49 13.34
N GLU A 67 13.68 6.35 13.59
CA GLU A 67 14.35 6.96 14.73
C GLU A 67 14.30 8.49 14.70
N SER A 68 14.27 9.12 13.51
CA SER A 68 14.14 10.58 13.39
C SER A 68 12.77 11.13 13.80
N THR A 69 11.80 10.25 13.99
CA THR A 69 10.45 10.57 14.45
C THR A 69 10.15 10.00 15.85
N ASP A 70 11.20 9.71 16.60
CA ASP A 70 11.15 9.18 17.97
C ASP A 70 10.47 7.81 18.10
N HIS A 71 10.52 7.01 17.02
CA HIS A 71 9.99 5.65 16.96
C HIS A 71 11.10 4.59 16.86
N VAL A 72 10.72 3.33 16.97
CA VAL A 72 11.61 2.17 16.85
C VAL A 72 11.12 1.20 15.77
N MET A 73 11.99 0.30 15.32
CA MET A 73 11.62 -0.66 14.26
C MET A 73 10.43 -1.55 14.65
N ASP A 74 10.23 -1.83 15.92
CA ASP A 74 9.08 -2.61 16.39
C ASP A 74 7.73 -1.88 16.23
N ASP A 75 7.75 -0.56 15.94
CA ASP A 75 6.54 0.22 15.59
C ASP A 75 6.11 0.04 14.13
N VAL A 76 6.94 -0.61 13.31
CA VAL A 76 6.56 -0.94 11.93
C VAL A 76 5.42 -1.95 11.93
N VAL A 77 4.31 -1.60 11.27
CA VAL A 77 3.13 -2.46 11.14
C VAL A 77 3.13 -3.24 9.85
N LYS A 78 3.72 -2.68 8.79
CA LYS A 78 3.78 -3.30 7.46
C LYS A 78 5.05 -2.96 6.70
N LEU A 79 5.57 -3.93 5.96
CA LEU A 79 6.63 -3.75 4.96
C LEU A 79 6.18 -4.27 3.59
N ASN A 80 6.46 -3.48 2.55
CA ASN A 80 6.38 -3.94 1.17
C ASN A 80 7.79 -4.04 0.59
N ILE A 81 8.14 -5.21 0.07
CA ILE A 81 9.47 -5.55 -0.44
C ILE A 81 9.35 -5.85 -1.93
N PHE A 82 9.99 -5.03 -2.74
CA PHE A 82 10.04 -5.15 -4.19
C PHE A 82 11.44 -5.63 -4.59
N VAL A 83 11.53 -6.79 -5.23
CA VAL A 83 12.81 -7.41 -5.61
C VAL A 83 12.95 -7.51 -7.12
N LYS A 84 14.18 -7.57 -7.59
CA LYS A 84 14.52 -7.84 -8.99
C LYS A 84 14.53 -9.33 -9.32
N ASN A 85 14.63 -10.18 -8.29
CA ASN A 85 14.63 -11.63 -8.44
C ASN A 85 13.96 -12.26 -7.22
N ILE A 86 12.86 -12.95 -7.44
CA ILE A 86 12.07 -13.58 -6.36
C ILE A 86 12.86 -14.67 -5.59
N SER A 87 13.88 -15.25 -6.21
CA SER A 87 14.74 -16.23 -5.53
C SER A 87 15.59 -15.64 -4.41
N ASP A 88 15.69 -14.31 -4.32
CA ASP A 88 16.48 -13.60 -3.31
C ASP A 88 15.76 -13.49 -1.95
N ILE A 89 14.50 -13.91 -1.86
CA ILE A 89 13.69 -13.80 -0.64
C ILE A 89 14.41 -14.41 0.57
N ALA A 90 15.00 -15.60 0.44
CA ALA A 90 15.68 -16.25 1.56
C ALA A 90 16.83 -15.42 2.14
N SER A 91 17.60 -14.73 1.27
CA SER A 91 18.68 -13.84 1.70
C SER A 91 18.14 -12.58 2.40
N ILE A 92 16.99 -12.09 1.97
CA ILE A 92 16.32 -10.95 2.61
C ILE A 92 15.73 -11.36 3.95
N ASP A 93 15.16 -12.56 4.06
CA ASP A 93 14.60 -13.11 5.30
C ASP A 93 15.64 -13.23 6.42
N GLU A 94 16.86 -13.61 6.09
CA GLU A 94 17.98 -13.66 7.05
C GLU A 94 18.29 -12.28 7.66
N VAL A 95 18.13 -11.22 6.89
CA VAL A 95 18.41 -9.84 7.33
C VAL A 95 17.21 -9.25 8.03
N TYR A 96 16.05 -9.34 7.41
CA TYR A 96 14.82 -8.66 7.80
C TYR A 96 14.44 -8.97 9.25
N THR A 97 14.44 -10.24 9.63
CA THR A 97 14.03 -10.66 10.98
C THR A 97 14.91 -10.09 12.08
N SER A 98 16.18 -9.77 11.79
CA SER A 98 17.12 -9.23 12.77
C SER A 98 16.84 -7.79 13.20
N TYR A 99 16.00 -7.07 12.48
CA TYR A 99 15.63 -5.68 12.80
C TYR A 99 14.50 -5.56 13.82
N PHE A 100 13.82 -6.66 14.14
CA PHE A 100 12.66 -6.69 15.03
C PHE A 100 12.95 -7.54 16.27
N GLN A 101 12.56 -7.04 17.43
CA GLN A 101 12.68 -7.76 18.71
C GLN A 101 11.34 -8.32 19.17
N GLY A 102 10.24 -7.68 18.74
CA GLY A 102 8.88 -8.10 19.01
C GLY A 102 8.26 -8.93 17.89
N ALA A 103 6.95 -8.86 17.75
CA ALA A 103 6.24 -9.48 16.64
C ALA A 103 6.66 -8.84 15.31
N LEU A 104 6.94 -9.69 14.32
CA LEU A 104 7.27 -9.23 12.97
C LEU A 104 6.09 -8.45 12.37
N PRO A 105 6.35 -7.40 11.56
CA PRO A 105 5.29 -6.71 10.83
C PRO A 105 4.61 -7.62 9.80
N THR A 106 3.48 -7.21 9.28
CA THR A 106 2.90 -7.82 8.09
C THR A 106 3.79 -7.53 6.88
N ARG A 107 3.74 -8.38 5.86
CA ARG A 107 4.67 -8.30 4.73
C ARG A 107 4.02 -8.65 3.40
N THR A 108 4.42 -7.89 2.38
CA THR A 108 4.21 -8.20 0.96
C THR A 108 5.57 -8.29 0.29
N THR A 109 5.83 -9.34 -0.49
CA THR A 109 7.06 -9.47 -1.29
C THR A 109 6.70 -9.90 -2.70
N VAL A 110 7.15 -9.13 -3.70
CA VAL A 110 6.89 -9.38 -5.12
C VAL A 110 8.12 -9.07 -5.97
N GLU A 111 8.27 -9.76 -7.10
CA GLU A 111 9.27 -9.41 -8.12
C GLU A 111 8.69 -8.39 -9.09
N VAL A 112 9.43 -7.31 -9.34
CA VAL A 112 9.06 -6.25 -10.27
C VAL A 112 10.00 -6.20 -11.47
N ALA A 113 9.52 -5.71 -12.60
CA ALA A 113 10.29 -5.63 -13.83
C ALA A 113 11.48 -4.66 -13.70
N ALA A 114 11.30 -3.54 -12.97
CA ALA A 114 12.35 -2.56 -12.78
C ALA A 114 12.18 -1.81 -11.44
N LEU A 115 13.30 -1.29 -10.93
CA LEU A 115 13.37 -0.35 -9.82
C LEU A 115 13.90 1.00 -10.32
N PRO A 116 13.62 2.12 -9.61
CA PRO A 116 13.99 3.47 -10.07
C PRO A 116 15.50 3.68 -10.34
N MET A 117 16.35 2.87 -9.75
CA MET A 117 17.79 2.87 -10.02
C MET A 117 18.22 1.49 -10.54
N ASN A 118 18.91 1.45 -11.67
CA ASN A 118 19.23 0.21 -12.40
C ASN A 118 20.00 -0.83 -11.57
N ASP A 119 20.91 -0.39 -10.70
CA ASP A 119 21.75 -1.26 -9.88
C ASP A 119 21.05 -1.71 -8.58
N ALA A 120 19.83 -1.25 -8.33
CA ALA A 120 19.05 -1.70 -7.19
C ALA A 120 18.49 -3.11 -7.44
N LEU A 121 18.68 -3.99 -6.47
CA LEU A 121 18.16 -5.36 -6.46
C LEU A 121 16.91 -5.48 -5.59
N VAL A 122 16.72 -4.53 -4.67
CA VAL A 122 15.61 -4.48 -3.72
C VAL A 122 15.23 -3.04 -3.41
N GLN A 123 13.95 -2.82 -3.15
CA GLN A 123 13.38 -1.59 -2.63
C GLN A 123 12.36 -1.94 -1.55
N ILE A 124 12.32 -1.19 -0.46
CA ILE A 124 11.44 -1.47 0.68
C ILE A 124 10.72 -0.19 1.11
N ASP A 125 9.39 -0.24 1.25
CA ASP A 125 8.63 0.79 1.95
C ASP A 125 8.05 0.27 3.26
N ALA A 126 7.58 1.18 4.10
CA ALA A 126 7.03 0.83 5.40
C ALA A 126 5.83 1.69 5.77
N LEU A 127 4.95 1.12 6.58
CA LEU A 127 3.92 1.80 7.34
C LEU A 127 4.23 1.61 8.83
N ILE A 128 4.22 2.71 9.58
CA ILE A 128 4.60 2.72 11.01
C ILE A 128 3.42 3.23 11.82
N SER A 129 3.21 2.66 13.01
CA SER A 129 2.34 3.26 14.02
C SER A 129 2.91 4.60 14.51
N ASN A 130 2.05 5.57 14.73
CA ASN A 130 2.39 6.90 15.24
C ASN A 130 1.53 7.19 16.48
N GLY A 131 1.96 6.67 17.62
CA GLY A 131 1.21 6.75 18.87
C GLY A 131 0.89 8.16 19.34
N GLU A 132 1.71 9.13 18.95
CA GLU A 132 1.47 10.53 19.29
C GLU A 132 0.34 11.16 18.49
N GLY A 133 0.02 10.58 17.32
CA GLY A 133 -0.92 11.17 16.38
C GLY A 133 -0.45 12.51 15.83
N THR A 134 -1.17 13.03 14.84
CA THR A 134 -1.04 14.41 14.41
C THR A 134 -2.19 15.23 15.00
N ALA A 135 -1.98 16.52 15.27
CA ALA A 135 -3.06 17.36 15.76
C ALA A 135 -4.27 17.34 14.79
N PRO A 136 -5.52 17.29 15.26
CA PRO A 136 -5.96 17.41 16.65
C PRO A 136 -6.04 16.09 17.45
N GLN A 137 -5.57 14.94 16.91
CA GLN A 137 -5.65 13.67 17.63
C GLN A 137 -4.81 13.71 18.92
N ALA A 138 -5.33 13.09 19.97
CA ALA A 138 -4.60 12.95 21.22
C ALA A 138 -3.53 11.85 21.10
N PRO A 139 -2.39 11.99 21.81
CA PRO A 139 -1.41 10.94 21.91
C PRO A 139 -2.03 9.65 22.47
N CYS A 140 -1.59 8.50 21.94
CA CYS A 140 -1.95 7.20 22.47
C CYS A 140 -0.69 6.35 22.70
N ALA A 141 -0.79 5.32 23.54
CA ALA A 141 0.29 4.37 23.70
C ALA A 141 0.55 3.62 22.39
N LEU A 142 1.83 3.30 22.10
CA LEU A 142 2.22 2.50 20.94
C LEU A 142 1.85 1.03 21.18
N ILE A 143 0.58 0.69 20.97
CA ILE A 143 0.08 -0.67 21.11
C ILE A 143 -0.19 -1.24 19.73
N LYS A 144 0.76 -2.01 19.24
CA LYS A 144 0.61 -2.84 18.04
C LYS A 144 0.15 -4.24 18.46
N VAL A 145 -0.97 -4.69 17.93
CA VAL A 145 -1.51 -6.04 18.17
C VAL A 145 -1.31 -6.88 16.93
N SER A 146 -0.47 -7.91 17.03
CA SER A 146 -0.23 -8.88 15.96
C SER A 146 -0.90 -10.20 16.30
N ARG A 147 -1.61 -10.77 15.33
CA ARG A 147 -2.31 -12.06 15.50
C ARG A 147 -2.08 -12.98 14.31
N ASN A 148 -2.09 -14.27 14.59
CA ASN A 148 -1.98 -15.34 13.60
C ASN A 148 -3.05 -16.39 13.88
N THR A 149 -3.58 -17.02 12.82
CA THR A 149 -4.48 -18.18 12.88
C THR A 149 -3.86 -19.37 12.16
N GLU A 150 -4.11 -20.58 12.64
CA GLU A 150 -3.68 -21.81 11.96
C GLU A 150 -4.47 -22.10 10.68
N ASN A 151 -5.61 -21.38 10.50
CA ASN A 151 -6.49 -21.54 9.34
C ASN A 151 -6.00 -20.78 8.09
N ALA A 152 -4.86 -20.11 8.18
CA ALA A 152 -4.22 -19.42 7.06
C ALA A 152 -2.71 -19.70 7.05
N PRO A 153 -2.02 -19.53 5.90
CA PRO A 153 -0.59 -19.82 5.77
C PRO A 153 0.27 -19.05 6.78
N GLN A 154 1.25 -19.73 7.35
CA GLN A 154 2.24 -19.17 8.26
C GLN A 154 3.52 -18.75 7.50
N GLY A 155 4.24 -17.75 8.00
CA GLY A 155 5.49 -17.28 7.41
C GLY A 155 6.32 -16.46 8.39
N LEU A 156 7.42 -15.90 7.90
CA LEU A 156 8.26 -14.96 8.65
C LEU A 156 7.61 -13.55 8.60
N TYR A 157 6.39 -13.45 9.12
CA TYR A 157 5.60 -12.23 9.23
C TYR A 157 4.42 -12.47 10.18
N SER A 158 3.81 -11.42 10.71
CA SER A 158 2.49 -11.53 11.33
C SER A 158 1.42 -11.54 10.24
N GLN A 159 0.41 -12.38 10.38
CA GLN A 159 -0.72 -12.37 9.43
C GLN A 159 -1.51 -11.06 9.52
N THR A 160 -1.65 -10.51 10.74
CA THR A 160 -2.24 -9.19 10.96
C THR A 160 -1.36 -8.35 11.88
N ALA A 161 -1.37 -7.05 11.66
CA ALA A 161 -0.84 -6.05 12.59
C ALA A 161 -1.85 -4.90 12.70
N ALA A 162 -2.54 -4.85 13.83
CA ALA A 162 -3.51 -3.81 14.15
C ALA A 162 -2.84 -2.71 14.97
N PHE A 163 -3.15 -1.47 14.64
CA PHE A 163 -2.88 -0.29 15.44
C PHE A 163 -3.94 0.76 15.17
N SER A 164 -4.46 1.41 16.23
CA SER A 164 -5.56 2.34 16.07
C SER A 164 -6.75 1.66 15.39
N HIS A 165 -7.36 2.27 14.40
CA HIS A 165 -8.57 1.81 13.74
C HIS A 165 -8.32 0.95 12.48
N TYR A 166 -7.12 0.46 12.25
CA TYR A 166 -6.79 -0.36 11.08
C TYR A 166 -6.09 -1.66 11.45
N ASN A 167 -6.43 -2.72 10.71
CA ASN A 167 -5.65 -3.94 10.58
C ASN A 167 -4.96 -3.96 9.21
N ASN A 168 -3.66 -4.12 9.21
CA ASN A 168 -2.90 -4.43 8.01
C ASN A 168 -2.70 -5.93 7.94
N LEU A 169 -3.05 -6.57 6.82
CA LEU A 169 -2.80 -7.98 6.61
C LEU A 169 -1.50 -8.18 5.83
N ALA A 170 -0.80 -9.27 6.11
CA ALA A 170 0.21 -9.78 5.20
C ALA A 170 -0.48 -10.25 3.92
N SER A 171 0.14 -9.95 2.77
CA SER A 171 -0.41 -10.40 1.50
C SER A 171 -0.52 -11.92 1.44
N GLN A 172 -1.66 -12.41 0.98
CA GLN A 172 -1.94 -13.84 0.94
C GLN A 172 -1.59 -14.44 -0.41
N LEU A 173 -0.77 -15.48 -0.37
CA LEU A 173 -0.51 -16.40 -1.48
C LEU A 173 -1.61 -17.48 -1.51
N PRO A 174 -1.82 -18.13 -2.68
CA PRO A 174 -2.84 -19.18 -2.82
C PRO A 174 -2.37 -20.52 -2.23
N ILE A 175 -1.87 -20.49 -0.99
CA ILE A 175 -1.37 -21.65 -0.26
C ILE A 175 -2.52 -22.28 0.52
N ASP A 176 -2.71 -23.58 0.37
CA ASP A 176 -3.57 -24.36 1.25
C ASP A 176 -2.89 -24.48 2.63
N PRO A 177 -3.48 -23.95 3.72
CA PRO A 177 -2.86 -23.96 5.05
C PRO A 177 -2.63 -25.38 5.61
N LYS A 178 -3.36 -26.39 5.11
CA LYS A 178 -3.20 -27.79 5.56
C LYS A 178 -2.02 -28.50 4.93
N THR A 179 -1.73 -28.17 3.68
CA THR A 179 -0.68 -28.83 2.89
C THR A 179 0.57 -27.98 2.72
N SER A 180 0.48 -26.67 2.98
CA SER A 180 1.53 -25.67 2.78
C SER A 180 2.02 -25.57 1.33
N VAL A 181 1.19 -25.93 0.36
CA VAL A 181 1.52 -25.83 -1.07
C VAL A 181 0.50 -24.95 -1.82
N ILE A 182 0.95 -24.38 -2.94
CA ILE A 182 0.07 -23.64 -3.85
C ILE A 182 -1.03 -24.56 -4.40
N VAL A 183 -2.28 -24.12 -4.36
CA VAL A 183 -3.42 -24.88 -4.89
C VAL A 183 -3.32 -25.02 -6.39
N ALA A 184 -3.69 -26.20 -6.91
CA ALA A 184 -3.81 -26.45 -8.35
C ALA A 184 -5.11 -25.85 -8.93
N GLY A 185 -5.18 -25.65 -10.24
CA GLY A 185 -6.41 -25.28 -10.94
C GLY A 185 -6.42 -23.88 -11.54
N GLY A 186 -5.25 -23.27 -11.73
CA GLY A 186 -5.11 -21.98 -12.41
C GLY A 186 -5.49 -20.78 -11.53
N VAL A 187 -5.53 -19.58 -12.16
CA VAL A 187 -5.67 -18.31 -11.43
C VAL A 187 -7.00 -18.18 -10.68
N GLU A 188 -8.10 -18.72 -11.20
CA GLU A 188 -9.40 -18.69 -10.51
C GLU A 188 -9.34 -19.39 -9.14
N LYS A 189 -8.78 -20.62 -9.12
CA LYS A 189 -8.62 -21.38 -7.88
C LYS A 189 -7.61 -20.76 -6.95
N GLN A 190 -6.56 -20.18 -7.50
CA GLN A 190 -5.58 -19.46 -6.72
C GLN A 190 -6.15 -18.18 -6.10
N ALA A 191 -6.92 -17.38 -6.84
CA ALA A 191 -7.59 -16.19 -6.31
C ALA A 191 -8.61 -16.56 -5.22
N GLU A 192 -9.40 -17.62 -5.44
CA GLU A 192 -10.34 -18.15 -4.46
C GLU A 192 -9.62 -18.56 -3.16
N GLN A 193 -8.46 -19.21 -3.26
CA GLN A 193 -7.67 -19.59 -2.09
C GLN A 193 -7.08 -18.39 -1.36
N CYS A 194 -6.55 -17.39 -2.07
CA CYS A 194 -6.08 -16.15 -1.44
C CYS A 194 -7.20 -15.48 -0.62
N LEU A 195 -8.40 -15.35 -1.20
CA LEU A 195 -9.55 -14.74 -0.54
C LEU A 195 -10.07 -15.59 0.64
N ASN A 196 -10.04 -16.92 0.53
CA ASN A 196 -10.35 -17.81 1.65
C ASN A 196 -9.34 -17.68 2.80
N ASN A 197 -8.04 -17.52 2.49
CA ASN A 197 -7.02 -17.27 3.50
C ASN A 197 -7.26 -15.92 4.20
N ILE A 198 -7.57 -14.85 3.44
CA ILE A 198 -7.93 -13.54 3.99
C ILE A 198 -9.15 -13.68 4.89
N LYS A 199 -10.20 -14.35 4.43
CA LYS A 199 -11.42 -14.60 5.21
C LYS A 199 -11.12 -15.32 6.53
N ALA A 200 -10.30 -16.38 6.49
CA ALA A 200 -9.91 -17.12 7.68
C ALA A 200 -9.11 -16.26 8.69
N ILE A 201 -8.25 -15.36 8.19
CA ILE A 201 -7.54 -14.39 9.03
C ILE A 201 -8.53 -13.42 9.68
N LEU A 202 -9.46 -12.87 8.91
CA LEU A 202 -10.49 -11.92 9.40
C LEU A 202 -11.38 -12.58 10.46
N GLU A 203 -11.88 -13.78 10.21
CA GLU A 203 -12.66 -14.55 11.19
C GLU A 203 -11.87 -14.84 12.48
N GLY A 204 -10.55 -15.01 12.38
CA GLY A 204 -9.65 -15.19 13.54
C GLY A 204 -9.47 -13.94 14.40
N ILE A 205 -9.94 -12.79 13.95
CA ILE A 205 -9.88 -11.50 14.67
C ILE A 205 -11.26 -10.84 14.79
N ASP A 206 -12.34 -11.63 14.66
CA ASP A 206 -13.75 -11.21 14.77
C ASP A 206 -14.18 -10.18 13.71
N HIS A 207 -13.59 -10.22 12.51
CA HIS A 207 -13.92 -9.38 11.35
C HIS A 207 -14.50 -10.20 10.19
N VAL A 208 -15.09 -9.49 9.22
CA VAL A 208 -15.70 -10.05 8.01
C VAL A 208 -15.09 -9.46 6.74
N MET A 209 -15.40 -10.05 5.59
CA MET A 209 -14.89 -9.56 4.29
C MET A 209 -15.34 -8.12 3.97
N ASP A 210 -16.53 -7.72 4.44
CA ASP A 210 -17.04 -6.36 4.23
C ASP A 210 -16.34 -5.30 5.11
N ASP A 211 -15.42 -5.69 6.01
CA ASP A 211 -14.52 -4.76 6.70
C ASP A 211 -13.28 -4.40 5.89
N VAL A 212 -13.07 -5.01 4.73
CA VAL A 212 -11.94 -4.73 3.85
C VAL A 212 -12.13 -3.38 3.15
N VAL A 213 -11.23 -2.44 3.36
CA VAL A 213 -11.29 -1.10 2.76
C VAL A 213 -10.44 -0.95 1.50
N LYS A 214 -9.31 -1.68 1.42
CA LYS A 214 -8.41 -1.65 0.24
C LYS A 214 -7.87 -3.03 -0.05
N THR A 215 -7.75 -3.35 -1.35
CA THR A 215 -7.00 -4.52 -1.83
C THR A 215 -5.99 -4.12 -2.89
N THR A 216 -4.82 -4.74 -2.85
CA THR A 216 -3.85 -4.71 -3.96
C THR A 216 -3.70 -6.14 -4.48
N ILE A 217 -4.00 -6.34 -5.75
CA ILE A 217 -3.96 -7.65 -6.40
C ILE A 217 -2.71 -7.69 -7.30
N PHE A 218 -1.75 -8.52 -6.93
CA PHE A 218 -0.56 -8.77 -7.71
C PHE A 218 -0.82 -9.95 -8.64
N LEU A 219 -0.67 -9.72 -9.95
CA LEU A 219 -0.92 -10.71 -10.99
C LEU A 219 0.32 -10.93 -11.85
N LYS A 220 0.66 -12.21 -12.05
CA LYS A 220 1.73 -12.61 -12.97
C LYS A 220 1.34 -12.32 -14.42
N ASN A 221 0.08 -12.52 -14.80
CA ASN A 221 -0.44 -12.28 -16.15
C ASN A 221 -1.67 -11.37 -16.11
N LEU A 222 -1.66 -10.25 -16.82
CA LEU A 222 -2.83 -9.35 -16.88
C LEU A 222 -4.03 -9.96 -17.64
N SER A 223 -3.81 -10.95 -18.49
CA SER A 223 -4.91 -11.71 -19.14
C SER A 223 -5.83 -12.40 -18.13
N ASP A 224 -5.37 -12.58 -16.89
CA ASP A 224 -6.11 -13.25 -15.82
C ASP A 224 -7.05 -12.32 -15.04
N VAL A 225 -7.04 -11.00 -15.33
CA VAL A 225 -7.81 -9.98 -14.58
C VAL A 225 -9.30 -10.32 -14.54
N GLU A 226 -9.90 -10.74 -15.67
CA GLU A 226 -11.33 -11.01 -15.72
C GLU A 226 -11.71 -12.25 -14.88
N ALA A 227 -10.89 -13.29 -14.93
CA ALA A 227 -11.06 -14.47 -14.10
C ALA A 227 -11.01 -14.15 -12.60
N VAL A 228 -10.05 -13.27 -12.21
CA VAL A 228 -9.94 -12.79 -10.83
C VAL A 228 -11.15 -11.93 -10.45
N ASN A 229 -11.65 -11.05 -11.34
CA ASN A 229 -12.84 -10.24 -11.11
C ASN A 229 -14.07 -11.09 -10.78
N GLN A 230 -14.28 -12.18 -11.51
CA GLN A 230 -15.42 -13.09 -11.30
C GLN A 230 -15.35 -13.79 -9.94
N VAL A 231 -14.14 -14.13 -9.47
CA VAL A 231 -13.96 -14.71 -8.14
C VAL A 231 -14.15 -13.65 -7.07
N PHE A 232 -13.52 -12.49 -7.23
CA PHE A 232 -13.51 -11.39 -6.28
C PHE A 232 -14.93 -10.94 -5.90
N GLY A 233 -15.81 -10.77 -6.89
CA GLY A 233 -17.20 -10.34 -6.69
C GLY A 233 -18.05 -11.29 -5.84
N LYS A 234 -17.60 -12.53 -5.58
CA LYS A 234 -18.33 -13.49 -4.73
C LYS A 234 -18.07 -13.31 -3.24
N PHE A 235 -17.06 -12.55 -2.87
CA PHE A 235 -16.60 -12.41 -1.49
C PHE A 235 -17.08 -11.12 -0.81
N PHE A 236 -17.59 -10.15 -1.56
CA PHE A 236 -18.05 -8.86 -1.06
C PHE A 236 -19.54 -8.71 -1.31
N SER A 237 -20.30 -8.39 -0.28
CA SER A 237 -21.78 -8.35 -0.34
C SER A 237 -22.34 -6.93 -0.27
N SER A 238 -21.70 -6.01 0.44
CA SER A 238 -22.20 -4.65 0.65
C SER A 238 -21.59 -3.64 -0.33
N TYR A 239 -20.30 -3.74 -0.58
CA TYR A 239 -19.55 -2.92 -1.54
C TYR A 239 -18.31 -3.65 -2.00
N VAL A 240 -17.69 -3.21 -3.08
CA VAL A 240 -16.39 -3.70 -3.51
C VAL A 240 -15.31 -2.70 -3.05
N PRO A 241 -14.30 -3.15 -2.26
CA PRO A 241 -13.28 -2.26 -1.72
C PRO A 241 -12.50 -1.50 -2.80
N ALA A 242 -11.84 -0.42 -2.40
CA ALA A 242 -10.88 0.24 -3.28
C ALA A 242 -9.81 -0.76 -3.72
N ARG A 243 -9.40 -0.71 -5.01
CA ARG A 243 -8.57 -1.75 -5.59
C ARG A 243 -7.50 -1.21 -6.53
N THR A 244 -6.31 -1.81 -6.45
CA THR A 244 -5.24 -1.64 -7.42
C THR A 244 -4.81 -3.01 -7.95
N ILE A 245 -4.69 -3.17 -9.27
CA ILE A 245 -4.10 -4.36 -9.90
C ILE A 245 -2.69 -4.00 -10.34
N VAL A 246 -1.72 -4.80 -9.91
CA VAL A 246 -0.30 -4.61 -10.23
C VAL A 246 0.22 -5.86 -10.95
N ASN A 247 0.71 -5.69 -12.18
CA ASN A 247 1.43 -6.75 -12.86
C ASN A 247 2.81 -6.92 -12.24
N VAL A 248 3.19 -8.16 -11.97
CA VAL A 248 4.48 -8.52 -11.38
C VAL A 248 5.20 -9.58 -12.22
N SER A 249 6.53 -9.56 -12.21
CA SER A 249 7.34 -10.51 -12.98
C SER A 249 7.27 -11.91 -12.41
N ALA A 250 7.26 -12.03 -11.08
CA ALA A 250 7.08 -13.29 -10.37
C ALA A 250 6.49 -13.05 -8.96
N LEU A 251 5.93 -14.12 -8.41
CA LEU A 251 5.42 -14.21 -7.06
C LEU A 251 6.10 -15.38 -6.33
N PRO A 252 6.18 -15.34 -4.99
CA PRO A 252 6.73 -16.45 -4.23
C PRO A 252 6.06 -17.78 -4.57
N MET A 253 6.82 -18.87 -4.57
CA MET A 253 6.36 -20.22 -4.87
C MET A 253 5.71 -20.38 -6.26
N ASP A 254 6.05 -19.49 -7.20
CA ASP A 254 5.51 -19.45 -8.57
C ASP A 254 3.98 -19.29 -8.63
N ALA A 255 3.41 -18.59 -7.64
CA ALA A 255 1.99 -18.25 -7.64
C ALA A 255 1.61 -17.38 -8.84
N LEU A 256 0.35 -17.45 -9.28
CA LEU A 256 -0.21 -16.63 -10.37
C LEU A 256 -0.81 -15.33 -9.84
N VAL A 257 -1.22 -15.32 -8.58
CA VAL A 257 -1.87 -14.19 -7.90
C VAL A 257 -1.46 -14.14 -6.44
N GLN A 258 -1.35 -12.93 -5.91
CA GLN A 258 -1.17 -12.63 -4.48
C GLN A 258 -2.06 -11.44 -4.15
N ILE A 259 -2.72 -11.45 -3.00
CA ILE A 259 -3.66 -10.40 -2.60
C ILE A 259 -3.25 -9.79 -1.27
N ASP A 260 -3.04 -8.48 -1.27
CA ASP A 260 -2.78 -7.65 -0.11
C ASP A 260 -4.06 -6.93 0.32
N THR A 261 -4.22 -6.71 1.64
CA THR A 261 -5.48 -6.21 2.18
C THR A 261 -5.25 -5.26 3.36
N VAL A 262 -5.99 -4.15 3.36
CA VAL A 262 -6.16 -3.24 4.49
C VAL A 262 -7.60 -3.35 4.97
N VAL A 263 -7.78 -3.46 6.27
CA VAL A 263 -9.06 -3.76 6.90
C VAL A 263 -9.37 -2.72 7.97
N SER A 264 -10.62 -2.33 8.09
CA SER A 264 -11.08 -1.52 9.21
C SER A 264 -10.92 -2.27 10.53
N HIS A 265 -10.64 -1.56 11.60
CA HIS A 265 -10.63 -2.07 12.97
C HIS A 265 -11.47 -1.14 13.84
N GLY A 266 -12.78 -1.28 13.73
CA GLY A 266 -13.74 -0.36 14.33
C GLY A 266 -13.54 -0.13 15.82
N ASP A 267 -13.17 -1.20 16.54
CA ASP A 267 -12.93 -1.11 17.97
C ASP A 267 -11.64 -0.38 18.34
N GLY A 268 -10.71 -0.24 17.40
CA GLY A 268 -9.39 0.27 17.66
C GLY A 268 -8.53 -0.61 18.57
N THR A 269 -7.25 -0.32 18.66
CA THR A 269 -6.38 -0.94 19.64
C THR A 269 -6.38 -0.14 20.95
N PRO A 270 -6.24 -0.78 22.13
CA PRO A 270 -6.09 -0.02 23.37
C PRO A 270 -4.92 0.99 23.31
N PRO A 271 -4.99 2.15 23.95
CA PRO A 271 -6.03 2.62 24.84
C PRO A 271 -7.21 3.30 24.15
N GLN A 272 -7.29 3.24 22.81
CA GLN A 272 -8.44 3.76 22.09
C GLN A 272 -9.64 2.89 22.43
N LEU A 273 -10.60 3.46 23.09
CA LEU A 273 -11.86 2.83 23.35
C LEU A 273 -12.82 3.22 22.22
N PRO A 274 -13.68 2.30 21.76
CA PRO A 274 -14.76 2.68 20.87
C PRO A 274 -15.52 3.83 21.56
N GLU A 275 -15.61 4.96 20.91
CA GLU A 275 -16.46 6.03 21.41
C GLU A 275 -17.89 5.48 21.49
N ASP A 276 -18.44 5.35 22.70
CA ASP A 276 -19.78 4.86 22.96
C ASP A 276 -20.10 3.44 22.45
N THR A 277 -19.12 2.55 22.31
CA THR A 277 -19.29 1.17 21.79
C THR A 277 -19.81 1.12 20.33
N ARG A 278 -19.71 2.20 19.56
CA ARG A 278 -20.15 2.25 18.18
C ARG A 278 -18.95 2.04 17.23
N LEU A 279 -19.14 1.15 16.28
CA LEU A 279 -18.18 0.98 15.19
C LEU A 279 -18.22 2.20 14.27
N LEU A 280 -17.08 2.59 13.72
CA LEU A 280 -17.01 3.64 12.70
C LEU A 280 -17.61 3.11 11.38
N VAL A 281 -18.21 4.02 10.61
CA VAL A 281 -18.79 3.69 9.30
C VAL A 281 -17.70 3.58 8.25
N ILE A 282 -17.81 2.57 7.38
CA ILE A 282 -17.04 2.51 6.14
C ILE A 282 -17.83 3.23 5.05
N GLU A 283 -17.22 4.22 4.42
CA GLU A 283 -17.83 5.01 3.34
C GLU A 283 -17.16 4.71 2.01
N ALA A 284 -17.89 4.00 1.13
CA ALA A 284 -17.46 3.70 -0.22
C ALA A 284 -18.13 4.67 -1.21
N ASN A 285 -17.32 5.39 -1.98
CA ASN A 285 -17.80 6.43 -2.88
C ASN A 285 -17.33 6.24 -4.33
N ASN A 286 -18.19 6.68 -5.26
CA ASN A 286 -17.91 6.76 -6.68
C ASN A 286 -18.32 8.14 -7.22
N THR A 287 -17.58 8.65 -8.20
CA THR A 287 -17.89 9.91 -8.87
C THR A 287 -18.01 9.70 -10.38
N GLU A 288 -18.88 10.47 -11.03
CA GLU A 288 -19.00 10.49 -12.51
C GLU A 288 -17.82 11.21 -13.17
N ASN A 289 -17.02 11.96 -12.38
CA ASN A 289 -15.86 12.70 -12.86
C ASN A 289 -14.58 11.86 -12.96
N ALA A 290 -14.65 10.56 -12.63
CA ALA A 290 -13.58 9.58 -12.81
C ALA A 290 -14.08 8.38 -13.63
N PRO A 291 -13.16 7.60 -14.25
CA PRO A 291 -13.54 6.46 -15.08
C PRO A 291 -14.35 5.43 -14.32
N LYS A 292 -15.43 4.91 -14.93
CA LYS A 292 -16.25 3.85 -14.32
C LYS A 292 -15.46 2.56 -14.14
N VAL A 293 -15.56 2.01 -12.96
CA VAL A 293 -14.88 0.76 -12.57
C VAL A 293 -15.84 -0.15 -11.79
N PRO A 294 -15.61 -1.48 -11.76
CA PRO A 294 -16.48 -2.43 -11.04
C PRO A 294 -16.14 -2.52 -9.53
N TYR A 295 -15.53 -1.49 -8.96
CA TYR A 295 -15.14 -1.37 -7.55
C TYR A 295 -15.29 0.08 -7.11
N SER A 296 -15.08 0.37 -5.83
CA SER A 296 -15.20 1.73 -5.32
C SER A 296 -14.02 2.60 -5.79
N HIS A 297 -14.28 3.85 -6.20
CA HIS A 297 -13.21 4.80 -6.52
C HIS A 297 -12.40 5.14 -5.27
N THR A 298 -13.09 5.36 -4.16
CA THR A 298 -12.49 5.58 -2.85
C THR A 298 -13.27 4.88 -1.77
N VAL A 299 -12.58 4.42 -0.74
CA VAL A 299 -13.17 3.89 0.49
C VAL A 299 -12.52 4.59 1.67
N ALA A 300 -13.35 5.32 2.41
CA ALA A 300 -12.98 5.97 3.65
C ALA A 300 -13.33 5.11 4.85
N PHE A 301 -12.46 5.09 5.82
CA PHE A 301 -12.72 4.57 7.16
C PHE A 301 -11.85 5.33 8.15
N SER A 302 -12.44 5.78 9.28
CA SER A 302 -11.71 6.61 10.23
C SER A 302 -11.01 7.79 9.50
N HIS A 303 -9.73 7.97 9.71
CA HIS A 303 -8.96 9.11 9.24
C HIS A 303 -8.30 8.94 7.87
N TYR A 304 -8.64 7.93 7.10
CA TYR A 304 -8.05 7.69 5.77
C TYR A 304 -9.07 7.40 4.68
N ASN A 305 -8.80 7.92 3.49
CA ASN A 305 -9.41 7.54 2.23
C ASN A 305 -8.41 6.73 1.40
N HIS A 306 -8.80 5.55 0.98
CA HIS A 306 -8.03 4.70 0.09
C HIS A 306 -8.53 4.84 -1.34
N ILE A 307 -7.71 5.41 -2.23
CA ILE A 307 -8.06 5.61 -3.64
C ILE A 307 -7.65 4.38 -4.44
N SER A 308 -8.54 3.93 -5.32
CA SER A 308 -8.27 2.85 -6.27
C SER A 308 -7.25 3.27 -7.32
N GLY A 309 -6.49 2.30 -7.84
CA GLY A 309 -5.55 2.52 -8.94
C GLY A 309 -6.24 3.17 -10.15
N GLN A 310 -5.78 4.37 -10.51
CA GLN A 310 -6.28 5.12 -11.64
C GLN A 310 -5.42 4.87 -12.86
N LEU A 311 -6.07 4.43 -13.94
CA LEU A 311 -5.50 4.39 -15.27
C LEU A 311 -5.70 5.74 -15.97
N PRO A 312 -4.91 6.04 -17.02
CA PRO A 312 -5.03 7.29 -17.77
C PRO A 312 -6.23 7.29 -18.72
N VAL A 313 -7.39 6.93 -18.21
CA VAL A 313 -8.66 6.86 -18.94
C VAL A 313 -9.38 8.19 -18.83
N ASP A 314 -9.84 8.72 -19.96
CA ASP A 314 -10.73 9.86 -19.99
C ASP A 314 -12.15 9.41 -19.53
N PRO A 315 -12.70 9.97 -18.45
CA PRO A 315 -14.01 9.56 -17.92
C PRO A 315 -15.17 9.77 -18.91
N LYS A 316 -15.00 10.64 -19.90
CA LYS A 316 -16.03 10.92 -20.92
C LYS A 316 -16.08 9.89 -22.03
N THR A 317 -14.91 9.39 -22.44
CA THR A 317 -14.81 8.42 -23.55
C THR A 317 -14.68 6.99 -23.05
N GLY A 318 -14.18 6.77 -21.84
CA GLY A 318 -13.84 5.46 -21.31
C GLY A 318 -12.57 4.85 -21.93
N GLU A 319 -11.79 5.64 -22.67
CA GLU A 319 -10.59 5.19 -23.37
C GLU A 319 -9.32 5.82 -22.79
N ILE A 320 -8.18 5.15 -22.98
CA ILE A 320 -6.86 5.70 -22.64
C ILE A 320 -6.63 6.99 -23.44
N VAL A 321 -6.21 8.07 -22.79
CA VAL A 321 -5.89 9.33 -23.46
C VAL A 321 -4.75 9.16 -24.45
N ALA A 322 -4.85 9.87 -25.58
CA ALA A 322 -3.75 9.92 -26.55
C ALA A 322 -2.54 10.68 -25.98
N GLY A 323 -1.35 10.38 -26.49
CA GLY A 323 -0.12 11.03 -26.07
C GLY A 323 0.84 10.09 -25.36
N GLY A 324 1.90 10.66 -24.77
CA GLY A 324 2.96 9.94 -24.09
C GLY A 324 2.69 9.78 -22.59
N VAL A 325 3.73 9.34 -21.86
CA VAL A 325 3.64 9.09 -20.41
C VAL A 325 3.26 10.36 -19.63
N ASN A 326 3.67 11.55 -20.08
CA ASN A 326 3.30 12.83 -19.43
C ASN A 326 1.79 13.08 -19.49
N ASP A 327 1.16 12.86 -20.66
CA ASP A 327 -0.28 13.04 -20.83
C ASP A 327 -1.03 12.00 -20.01
N GLN A 328 -0.55 10.77 -20.02
CA GLN A 328 -1.14 9.68 -19.24
C GLN A 328 -0.98 9.88 -17.72
N ALA A 329 0.18 10.33 -17.25
CA ALA A 329 0.38 10.66 -15.83
C ALA A 329 -0.55 11.81 -15.39
N ARG A 330 -0.68 12.84 -16.23
CA ARG A 330 -1.61 13.95 -15.98
C ARG A 330 -3.05 13.47 -15.87
N GLN A 331 -3.47 12.54 -16.73
CA GLN A 331 -4.83 12.00 -16.67
C GLN A 331 -5.05 11.16 -15.42
N CYS A 332 -4.11 10.28 -15.04
CA CYS A 332 -4.20 9.51 -13.78
C CYS A 332 -4.37 10.44 -12.57
N LEU A 333 -3.52 11.47 -12.46
CA LEU A 333 -3.56 12.43 -11.37
C LEU A 333 -4.81 13.31 -11.40
N SER A 334 -5.32 13.64 -12.59
CA SER A 334 -6.59 14.36 -12.75
C SER A 334 -7.78 13.49 -12.28
N ASN A 335 -7.76 12.19 -12.57
CA ASN A 335 -8.77 11.26 -12.10
C ASN A 335 -8.73 11.13 -10.56
N ILE A 336 -7.52 10.99 -9.98
CA ILE A 336 -7.33 11.00 -8.52
C ILE A 336 -7.87 12.30 -7.91
N LYS A 337 -7.50 13.44 -8.49
CA LYS A 337 -7.98 14.75 -8.03
C LYS A 337 -9.52 14.83 -8.05
N ALA A 338 -10.16 14.39 -9.12
CA ALA A 338 -11.62 14.39 -9.23
C ALA A 338 -12.28 13.48 -8.18
N ILE A 339 -11.67 12.34 -7.85
CA ILE A 339 -12.15 11.45 -6.79
C ILE A 339 -12.00 12.12 -5.42
N ILE A 340 -10.84 12.69 -5.12
CA ILE A 340 -10.54 13.36 -3.86
C ILE A 340 -11.49 14.55 -3.64
N GLU A 341 -11.69 15.39 -4.68
CA GLU A 341 -12.59 16.53 -4.62
C GLU A 341 -14.08 16.12 -4.46
N SER A 342 -14.45 14.92 -4.92
CA SER A 342 -15.84 14.43 -4.76
C SER A 342 -16.19 14.03 -3.32
N VAL A 343 -15.19 13.96 -2.45
CA VAL A 343 -15.33 13.68 -1.01
C VAL A 343 -14.76 14.81 -0.15
N ASP A 344 -14.82 16.03 -0.69
CA ASP A 344 -14.48 17.30 -0.03
C ASP A 344 -13.02 17.44 0.43
N HIS A 345 -12.08 16.73 -0.22
CA HIS A 345 -10.64 16.80 0.03
C HIS A 345 -9.87 17.45 -1.13
N VAL A 346 -8.60 17.74 -0.93
CA VAL A 346 -7.68 18.32 -1.92
C VAL A 346 -6.46 17.44 -2.13
N MET A 347 -5.74 17.64 -3.25
CA MET A 347 -4.53 16.84 -3.54
C MET A 347 -3.46 16.94 -2.44
N ASP A 348 -3.37 18.07 -1.76
CA ASP A 348 -2.42 18.29 -0.67
C ASP A 348 -2.74 17.47 0.60
N ASP A 349 -3.92 16.85 0.71
CA ASP A 349 -4.26 15.89 1.76
C ASP A 349 -3.64 14.50 1.53
N THR A 350 -3.06 14.27 0.37
CA THR A 350 -2.43 12.98 0.05
C THR A 350 -1.23 12.71 0.97
N VAL A 351 -1.22 11.54 1.59
CA VAL A 351 -0.13 11.10 2.47
C VAL A 351 0.79 10.09 1.81
N LYS A 352 0.27 9.29 0.88
CA LYS A 352 1.04 8.29 0.12
C LYS A 352 0.58 8.22 -1.33
N ILE A 353 1.52 8.08 -2.25
CA ILE A 353 1.27 7.76 -3.67
C ILE A 353 2.10 6.55 -4.08
N ASN A 354 1.46 5.64 -4.82
CA ASN A 354 2.11 4.51 -5.48
C ASN A 354 2.00 4.69 -7.00
N ILE A 355 3.12 4.54 -7.69
CA ILE A 355 3.22 4.71 -9.15
C ILE A 355 3.78 3.43 -9.77
N GLN A 356 3.03 2.85 -10.70
CA GLN A 356 3.47 1.76 -11.55
C GLN A 356 3.79 2.32 -12.94
N LEU A 357 5.00 2.06 -13.44
CA LEU A 357 5.46 2.50 -14.76
C LEU A 357 5.77 1.30 -15.65
N LYS A 358 5.26 1.31 -16.87
CA LYS A 358 5.61 0.31 -17.88
C LYS A 358 7.08 0.41 -18.29
N ASN A 359 7.62 1.61 -18.34
CA ASN A 359 9.03 1.87 -18.59
C ASN A 359 9.57 2.77 -17.47
N ILE A 360 10.46 2.25 -16.64
CA ILE A 360 11.02 3.01 -15.51
C ILE A 360 11.85 4.21 -15.96
N ALA A 361 12.39 4.21 -17.19
CA ALA A 361 13.12 5.35 -17.75
C ALA A 361 12.23 6.59 -17.96
N ASP A 362 10.90 6.43 -17.95
CA ASP A 362 9.96 7.54 -18.07
C ASP A 362 9.71 8.26 -16.72
N LEU A 363 10.39 7.85 -15.64
CA LEU A 363 10.16 8.38 -14.30
C LEU A 363 10.34 9.89 -14.20
N ASP A 364 11.37 10.46 -14.84
CA ASP A 364 11.60 11.91 -14.81
C ASP A 364 10.46 12.69 -15.48
N ALA A 365 9.95 12.19 -16.60
CA ALA A 365 8.82 12.78 -17.29
C ALA A 365 7.54 12.73 -16.44
N VAL A 366 7.35 11.66 -15.66
CA VAL A 366 6.24 11.56 -14.69
C VAL A 366 6.45 12.51 -13.51
N ASN A 367 7.69 12.65 -13.01
CA ASN A 367 8.03 13.58 -11.93
C ASN A 367 7.68 15.03 -12.29
N ASP A 368 7.98 15.46 -13.52
CA ASP A 368 7.66 16.80 -14.01
C ASP A 368 6.16 17.12 -13.95
N VAL A 369 5.33 16.14 -14.25
CA VAL A 369 3.86 16.28 -14.16
C VAL A 369 3.40 16.17 -12.71
N TYR A 370 3.86 15.15 -11.98
CA TYR A 370 3.44 14.82 -10.63
C TYR A 370 3.58 16.01 -9.67
N THR A 371 4.73 16.69 -9.69
CA THR A 371 5.01 17.82 -8.79
C THR A 371 4.06 19.00 -9.01
N THR A 372 3.44 19.13 -10.19
CA THR A 372 2.51 20.23 -10.49
C THR A 372 1.13 20.08 -9.82
N PHE A 373 0.83 18.93 -9.25
CA PHE A 373 -0.46 18.67 -8.59
C PHE A 373 -0.47 19.01 -7.11
N PHE A 374 0.68 19.33 -6.53
CA PHE A 374 0.82 19.64 -5.10
C PHE A 374 1.30 21.07 -4.91
N ASN A 375 0.71 21.78 -3.95
CA ASN A 375 1.08 23.14 -3.57
C ASN A 375 1.81 23.18 -2.22
N SER A 376 1.79 22.07 -1.48
CA SER A 376 2.46 21.89 -0.19
C SER A 376 3.58 20.83 -0.31
N GLU A 377 4.01 20.27 0.81
CA GLU A 377 4.98 19.19 0.85
C GLU A 377 4.46 17.93 0.17
N LEU A 378 5.32 17.31 -0.62
CA LEU A 378 4.99 16.12 -1.40
C LEU A 378 4.73 14.91 -0.49
N PRO A 379 3.79 14.01 -0.88
CA PRO A 379 3.52 12.80 -0.11
C PRO A 379 4.69 11.82 -0.10
N ALA A 380 4.64 10.84 0.80
CA ALA A 380 5.47 9.65 0.72
C ALA A 380 5.16 8.90 -0.59
N ARG A 381 6.17 8.26 -1.18
CA ARG A 381 6.02 7.69 -2.52
C ARG A 381 6.72 6.34 -2.69
N THR A 382 6.06 5.44 -3.43
CA THR A 382 6.66 4.21 -3.96
C THR A 382 6.52 4.20 -5.47
N VAL A 383 7.60 3.88 -6.19
CA VAL A 383 7.60 3.74 -7.64
C VAL A 383 8.21 2.39 -8.01
N VAL A 384 7.54 1.65 -8.89
CA VAL A 384 8.03 0.38 -9.44
C VAL A 384 7.80 0.31 -10.94
N GLY A 385 8.74 -0.32 -11.65
CA GLY A 385 8.57 -0.69 -13.05
C GLY A 385 7.86 -2.04 -13.17
N VAL A 386 6.84 -2.10 -14.00
CA VAL A 386 6.03 -3.30 -14.27
C VAL A 386 6.12 -3.68 -15.75
N ALA A 387 5.93 -4.95 -16.08
CA ALA A 387 5.99 -5.39 -17.48
C ALA A 387 4.78 -4.88 -18.28
N GLU A 388 3.61 -4.86 -17.66
CA GLU A 388 2.36 -4.45 -18.29
C GLU A 388 1.49 -3.64 -17.31
N ILE A 389 0.63 -2.78 -17.86
CA ILE A 389 -0.42 -2.07 -17.13
C ILE A 389 -1.75 -2.32 -17.85
N PRO A 390 -2.88 -2.49 -17.11
CA PRO A 390 -4.16 -2.74 -17.73
C PRO A 390 -4.49 -1.75 -18.86
N MET A 391 -5.21 -2.19 -19.87
CA MET A 391 -5.57 -1.43 -21.07
C MET A 391 -4.37 -0.94 -21.91
N GLY A 392 -3.16 -1.47 -21.67
CA GLY A 392 -1.94 -1.04 -22.37
C GLY A 392 -1.43 0.34 -21.94
N ALA A 393 -1.84 0.84 -20.79
CA ALA A 393 -1.39 2.11 -20.26
C ALA A 393 0.14 2.13 -19.99
N LEU A 394 0.72 3.32 -19.94
CA LEU A 394 2.13 3.53 -19.64
C LEU A 394 2.38 3.78 -18.15
N VAL A 395 1.36 4.21 -17.43
CA VAL A 395 1.40 4.54 -16.01
C VAL A 395 0.06 4.23 -15.34
N GLN A 396 0.12 3.80 -14.10
CA GLN A 396 -1.02 3.67 -13.17
C GLN A 396 -0.62 4.28 -11.83
N ILE A 397 -1.56 4.97 -11.17
CA ILE A 397 -1.30 5.64 -9.90
C ILE A 397 -2.43 5.36 -8.91
N ASP A 398 -2.12 5.03 -7.67
CA ASP A 398 -3.06 5.02 -6.56
C ASP A 398 -2.58 5.90 -5.41
N ALA A 399 -3.48 6.23 -4.48
CA ALA A 399 -3.20 7.14 -3.40
C ALA A 399 -3.85 6.72 -2.08
N VAL A 400 -3.25 7.16 -0.98
CA VAL A 400 -3.86 7.22 0.34
C VAL A 400 -3.95 8.69 0.73
N VAL A 401 -5.13 9.12 1.16
CA VAL A 401 -5.45 10.52 1.44
C VAL A 401 -5.91 10.62 2.89
N SER A 402 -5.53 11.69 3.58
CA SER A 402 -6.06 11.97 4.91
C SER A 402 -7.57 12.25 4.84
N ASN A 403 -8.29 11.79 5.84
CA ASN A 403 -9.70 12.08 6.06
C ASN A 403 -9.83 12.83 7.39
N CYS A 404 -9.60 14.15 7.35
CA CYS A 404 -9.40 14.99 8.54
C CYS A 404 -10.52 14.90 9.58
N GLU A 405 -11.77 14.83 9.11
CA GLU A 405 -12.93 14.74 9.99
C GLU A 405 -13.21 13.31 10.47
N GLY A 406 -12.59 12.33 9.82
CA GLY A 406 -12.86 10.92 10.06
C GLY A 406 -14.25 10.50 9.56
N THR A 407 -14.51 9.20 9.53
CA THR A 407 -15.85 8.68 9.30
C THR A 407 -16.66 8.68 10.59
N PRO A 408 -17.97 8.95 10.54
CA PRO A 408 -18.80 9.01 11.74
C PRO A 408 -18.95 7.62 12.39
N PRO A 409 -19.29 7.55 13.67
CA PRO A 409 -19.67 6.30 14.30
C PRO A 409 -21.00 5.77 13.70
N GLN A 410 -21.16 4.46 13.68
CA GLN A 410 -22.41 3.82 13.29
C GLN A 410 -23.59 4.29 14.15
N ALA A 411 -24.73 4.59 13.51
CA ALA A 411 -25.94 5.05 14.19
C ALA A 411 -26.59 3.97 15.08
#